data_58a4db6260e348f6575ead675513fa29
#
_entry.id   58a4db6260e348f6575ead675513fa29
#
_cell.length_a   1.000
_cell.length_b   1.000
_cell.length_c   1.000
_cell.angle_alpha   90.00
_cell.angle_beta   90.00
_cell.angle_gamma   90.00
#
_symmetry.space_group_name_H-M   'P 1'
#
loop_
_entity.id
_entity.type
_entity.pdbx_description
1 polymer ?
#
loop_
_entity_poly.entity_id
_entity_poly.type
_entity_poly.pdbx_seq_one_letter_code
_entity_poly.pdbx_strand_id
1 'polypeptide(L)'
;MGAGVCNPAVAQERHVSIGVDVSKRSTTVPAKAVLHVTVGESVAHSLVRAQSAMAALQRGKLPKSHFGVGFAEVGQMFAVFTPKRWELIARLRETGPLTTAELARKLDRDYKNVHADVAALSEWLAVQRAEDGRVHVPWSAIVVDMKLPNRLAA
;
A
#
# COMPACT_ATOMS: atom_id res chain seq x y z
N MET A 1 -28.32 -40.76 -14.95
CA MET A 1 -27.57 -40.34 -16.13
C MET A 1 -27.61 -38.84 -16.21
N GLY A 2 -26.49 -38.16 -15.99
CA GLY A 2 -26.40 -36.74 -16.01
C GLY A 2 -24.96 -36.32 -15.74
N ALA A 3 -24.18 -36.23 -16.78
CA ALA A 3 -22.80 -35.81 -16.73
C ALA A 3 -22.73 -34.32 -16.35
N GLY A 4 -22.21 -34.01 -15.16
CA GLY A 4 -21.87 -32.69 -14.74
C GLY A 4 -20.62 -32.21 -15.48
N VAL A 5 -20.78 -31.19 -16.29
CA VAL A 5 -19.69 -30.53 -16.99
C VAL A 5 -18.94 -29.65 -15.98
N CYS A 6 -17.74 -30.06 -15.61
CA CYS A 6 -16.78 -29.20 -14.93
C CYS A 6 -16.38 -28.07 -15.85
N ASN A 7 -16.72 -26.85 -15.44
CA ASN A 7 -16.22 -25.64 -16.06
C ASN A 7 -14.86 -25.28 -15.41
N PRO A 8 -13.74 -25.30 -16.14
CA PRO A 8 -12.48 -24.85 -15.58
C PRO A 8 -12.52 -23.31 -15.51
N ALA A 9 -12.68 -22.80 -14.31
CA ALA A 9 -12.50 -21.39 -14.03
C ALA A 9 -11.08 -20.99 -14.41
N VAL A 10 -11.00 -20.03 -15.30
CA VAL A 10 -9.77 -19.36 -15.72
C VAL A 10 -9.06 -18.81 -14.50
N ALA A 11 -7.98 -19.45 -14.10
CA ALA A 11 -7.08 -18.96 -13.08
C ALA A 11 -6.40 -17.69 -13.61
N GLN A 12 -6.86 -16.57 -13.15
CA GLN A 12 -6.18 -15.31 -13.37
C GLN A 12 -4.98 -15.28 -12.44
N GLU A 13 -3.82 -15.62 -12.98
CA GLU A 13 -2.56 -15.59 -12.27
C GLU A 13 -2.23 -14.15 -11.85
N ARG A 14 -2.59 -13.83 -10.62
CA ARG A 14 -2.00 -12.70 -9.94
C ARG A 14 -0.64 -13.14 -9.43
N HIS A 15 0.39 -12.85 -10.19
CA HIS A 15 1.75 -13.00 -9.74
C HIS A 15 2.00 -11.99 -8.60
N VAL A 16 1.67 -12.40 -7.39
CA VAL A 16 2.25 -11.82 -6.18
C VAL A 16 3.25 -12.82 -5.67
N SER A 17 4.45 -12.72 -6.20
CA SER A 17 5.59 -13.47 -5.71
C SER A 17 6.23 -12.69 -4.58
N ILE A 18 5.83 -12.97 -3.38
CA ILE A 18 6.68 -13.05 -2.18
C ILE A 18 5.78 -13.72 -1.13
N GLY A 19 6.08 -14.99 -0.86
CA GLY A 19 5.45 -15.73 0.22
C GLY A 19 5.78 -15.11 1.57
N VAL A 20 4.93 -14.23 2.02
CA VAL A 20 4.78 -13.89 3.43
C VAL A 20 3.31 -14.12 3.73
N ASP A 21 3.07 -15.15 4.51
CA ASP A 21 1.76 -15.46 5.06
C ASP A 21 1.23 -14.25 5.84
N VAL A 22 0.36 -13.49 5.18
CA VAL A 22 -0.24 -12.25 5.72
C VAL A 22 -1.39 -12.56 6.70
N SER A 23 -1.63 -13.83 6.98
CA SER A 23 -2.86 -14.25 7.68
C SER A 23 -2.80 -14.22 9.20
N LYS A 24 -1.82 -13.66 9.87
CA LYS A 24 -1.87 -13.49 11.36
C LYS A 24 -0.63 -12.80 11.95
N ARG A 25 -0.19 -11.69 11.39
CA ARG A 25 0.76 -10.84 12.14
C ARG A 25 0.23 -9.42 12.12
N SER A 26 -0.23 -8.95 13.27
CA SER A 26 -0.23 -7.54 13.58
C SER A 26 1.18 -7.04 13.29
N THR A 27 1.39 -6.54 12.09
CA THR A 27 2.66 -5.90 11.73
C THR A 27 2.68 -4.60 12.52
N THR A 28 3.21 -4.65 13.71
CA THR A 28 3.50 -3.46 14.50
C THR A 28 4.51 -2.65 13.72
N VAL A 29 4.01 -1.71 12.95
CA VAL A 29 4.85 -0.76 12.21
C VAL A 29 5.59 0.07 13.25
N PRO A 30 6.93 0.15 13.22
CA PRO A 30 7.66 0.94 14.19
C PRO A 30 7.23 2.41 14.11
N ALA A 31 7.13 3.09 15.25
CA ALA A 31 6.59 4.46 15.39
C ALA A 31 7.27 5.54 14.51
N LYS A 32 8.38 5.22 13.84
CA LYS A 32 9.11 6.09 12.91
C LYS A 32 9.19 5.49 11.50
N ALA A 33 8.33 4.54 11.14
CA ALA A 33 8.35 3.98 9.80
C ALA A 33 7.87 5.00 8.77
N VAL A 34 8.51 4.98 7.60
CA VAL A 34 8.18 5.84 6.45
C VAL A 34 7.68 4.96 5.33
N LEU A 35 6.56 5.32 4.74
CA LEU A 35 6.06 4.68 3.53
C LEU A 35 6.68 5.39 2.31
N HIS A 36 7.37 4.64 1.48
CA HIS A 36 7.91 5.13 0.21
C HIS A 36 6.96 4.77 -0.93
N VAL A 37 6.47 5.76 -1.63
CA VAL A 37 5.67 5.61 -2.85
C VAL A 37 6.57 5.95 -4.03
N THR A 38 6.90 4.96 -4.86
CA THR A 38 7.77 5.14 -6.03
C THR A 38 6.97 5.04 -7.31
N VAL A 39 7.26 5.91 -8.27
CA VAL A 39 6.59 5.93 -9.57
C VAL A 39 7.64 5.87 -10.68
N GLY A 40 7.39 5.02 -11.68
CA GLY A 40 8.29 4.83 -12.82
C GLY A 40 9.56 4.05 -12.47
N GLU A 41 9.56 3.31 -11.36
CA GLU A 41 10.68 2.45 -11.02
C GLU A 41 10.67 1.18 -11.86
N SER A 42 11.78 0.91 -12.52
CA SER A 42 11.92 -0.32 -13.31
C SER A 42 11.98 -1.55 -12.40
N VAL A 43 11.47 -2.68 -12.89
CA VAL A 43 11.57 -3.99 -12.22
C VAL A 43 13.02 -4.32 -11.85
N ALA A 44 13.99 -3.87 -12.65
CA ALA A 44 15.40 -4.04 -12.38
C ALA A 44 15.85 -3.40 -11.07
N HIS A 45 15.39 -2.19 -10.74
CA HIS A 45 15.72 -1.53 -9.47
C HIS A 45 15.11 -2.24 -8.26
N SER A 46 13.90 -2.75 -8.40
CA SER A 46 13.25 -3.54 -7.34
C SER A 46 14.00 -4.84 -7.09
N LEU A 47 14.50 -5.50 -8.14
CA LEU A 47 15.34 -6.71 -8.03
C LEU A 47 16.68 -6.42 -7.35
N VAL A 48 17.36 -5.34 -7.71
CA VAL A 48 18.63 -4.94 -7.08
C VAL A 48 18.44 -4.66 -5.58
N ARG A 49 17.35 -4.01 -5.19
CA ARG A 49 17.05 -3.82 -3.76
C ARG A 49 16.78 -5.14 -3.05
N ALA A 50 16.03 -6.05 -3.66
CA ALA A 50 15.76 -7.37 -3.10
C ALA A 50 17.06 -8.17 -2.93
N GLN A 51 17.95 -8.16 -3.91
CA GLN A 51 19.27 -8.79 -3.83
C GLN A 51 20.14 -8.19 -2.74
N SER A 52 20.14 -6.85 -2.60
CA SER A 52 20.89 -6.15 -1.55
C SER A 52 20.37 -6.49 -0.15
N ALA A 53 19.06 -6.62 0.01
CA ALA A 53 18.43 -7.03 1.26
C ALA A 53 18.79 -8.48 1.62
N MET A 54 18.76 -9.40 0.65
CA MET A 54 19.19 -10.79 0.84
C MET A 54 20.66 -10.88 1.22
N ALA A 55 21.54 -10.14 0.55
CA ALA A 55 22.96 -10.10 0.87
C ALA A 55 23.23 -9.52 2.27
N ALA A 56 22.42 -8.57 2.74
CA ALA A 56 22.51 -8.04 4.10
C ALA A 56 22.11 -9.10 5.14
N LEU A 57 21.02 -9.85 4.88
CA LEU A 57 20.60 -10.96 5.75
C LEU A 57 21.66 -12.05 5.86
N GLN A 58 22.29 -12.44 4.74
CA GLN A 58 23.38 -13.41 4.73
C GLN A 58 24.60 -12.97 5.59
N ARG A 59 24.79 -11.65 5.72
CA ARG A 59 25.85 -11.07 6.57
C ARG A 59 25.41 -10.82 8.01
N GLY A 60 24.24 -11.32 8.40
CA GLY A 60 23.70 -11.15 9.76
C GLY A 60 23.24 -9.72 10.08
N LYS A 61 23.13 -8.86 9.08
CA LYS A 61 22.59 -7.50 9.25
C LYS A 61 21.09 -7.54 8.93
N LEU A 62 20.28 -7.14 9.90
CA LEU A 62 18.84 -6.91 9.66
C LEU A 62 18.70 -5.75 8.67
N PRO A 63 18.12 -5.96 7.49
CA PRO A 63 17.84 -4.86 6.59
C PRO A 63 16.90 -3.87 7.27
N LYS A 64 17.13 -2.57 7.10
CA LYS A 64 16.17 -1.57 7.57
C LYS A 64 14.82 -1.89 6.93
N SER A 65 13.79 -1.98 7.75
CA SER A 65 12.43 -2.22 7.26
C SER A 65 12.06 -1.13 6.25
N HIS A 66 12.08 -1.49 4.98
CA HIS A 66 11.71 -0.60 3.90
C HIS A 66 10.27 -0.91 3.49
N PHE A 67 9.36 -0.01 3.81
CA PHE A 67 7.98 -0.11 3.38
C PHE A 67 7.82 0.72 2.12
N GLY A 68 7.50 0.06 1.02
CA GLY A 68 7.37 0.74 -0.26
C GLY A 68 6.23 0.17 -1.09
N VAL A 69 5.57 1.05 -1.82
CA VAL A 69 4.60 0.72 -2.87
C VAL A 69 5.08 1.33 -4.17
N GLY A 70 4.99 0.60 -5.26
CA GLY A 70 5.44 1.03 -6.58
C GLY A 70 4.27 1.16 -7.56
N PHE A 71 4.30 2.21 -8.35
CA PHE A 71 3.39 2.43 -9.47
C PHE A 71 4.18 2.44 -10.77
N ALA A 72 3.67 1.79 -11.81
CA ALA A 72 4.30 1.83 -13.13
C ALA A 72 4.19 3.22 -13.75
N GLU A 73 3.05 3.88 -13.55
CA GLU A 73 2.72 5.17 -14.16
C GLU A 73 2.20 6.17 -13.13
N VAL A 74 2.49 7.44 -13.37
CA VAL A 74 2.04 8.57 -12.54
C VAL A 74 0.51 8.62 -12.44
N GLY A 75 -0.19 8.33 -13.55
CA GLY A 75 -1.65 8.31 -13.58
C GLY A 75 -2.25 7.29 -12.61
N GLN A 76 -1.64 6.13 -12.47
CA GLN A 76 -2.08 5.11 -11.51
C GLN A 76 -1.92 5.59 -10.07
N MET A 77 -0.80 6.22 -9.75
CA MET A 77 -0.57 6.79 -8.43
C MET A 77 -1.62 7.85 -8.09
N PHE A 78 -1.92 8.78 -9.00
CA PHE A 78 -2.95 9.80 -8.78
C PHE A 78 -4.37 9.23 -8.72
N ALA A 79 -4.66 8.11 -9.38
CA ALA A 79 -5.94 7.42 -9.23
C ALA A 79 -6.14 6.82 -7.82
N VAL A 80 -5.05 6.40 -7.18
CA VAL A 80 -5.07 5.90 -5.81
C VAL A 80 -4.99 7.05 -4.80
N PHE A 81 -4.02 7.93 -4.94
CA PHE A 81 -3.76 9.06 -4.04
C PHE A 81 -4.40 10.35 -4.56
N THR A 82 -5.73 10.40 -4.55
CA THR A 82 -6.48 11.61 -4.92
C THR A 82 -6.38 12.69 -3.84
N PRO A 83 -6.61 13.97 -4.15
CA PRO A 83 -6.61 15.05 -3.18
C PRO A 83 -7.52 14.79 -1.97
N LYS A 84 -8.71 14.22 -2.20
CA LYS A 84 -9.66 13.85 -1.13
C LYS A 84 -9.14 12.73 -0.23
N ARG A 85 -8.35 11.81 -0.76
CA ARG A 85 -7.71 10.76 0.02
C ARG A 85 -6.51 11.27 0.81
N TRP A 86 -5.77 12.24 0.27
CA TRP A 86 -4.74 12.96 1.03
C TRP A 86 -5.32 13.72 2.21
N GLU A 87 -6.45 14.40 2.02
CA GLU A 87 -7.18 15.05 3.10
C GLU A 87 -7.62 14.06 4.19
N LEU A 88 -8.10 12.88 3.80
CA LEU A 88 -8.44 11.79 4.72
C LEU A 88 -7.21 11.32 5.53
N ILE A 89 -6.07 11.11 4.88
CA ILE A 89 -4.82 10.74 5.53
C ILE A 89 -4.39 11.84 6.53
N ALA A 90 -4.42 13.10 6.11
CA ALA A 90 -4.07 14.24 6.96
C ALA A 90 -4.97 14.30 8.20
N ARG A 91 -6.28 14.14 8.01
CA ARG A 91 -7.25 14.14 9.12
C ARG A 91 -7.00 13.01 10.12
N LEU A 92 -6.71 11.80 9.65
CA LEU A 92 -6.36 10.69 10.53
C LEU A 92 -5.06 10.93 11.31
N ARG A 93 -4.10 11.61 10.71
CA ARG A 93 -2.85 11.97 11.41
C ARG A 93 -3.04 13.02 12.49
N GLU A 94 -3.94 13.95 12.27
CA GLU A 94 -4.26 15.01 13.26
C GLU A 94 -5.06 14.46 14.44
N THR A 95 -6.03 13.59 14.17
CA THR A 95 -7.01 13.15 15.17
C THR A 95 -6.67 11.82 15.81
N GLY A 96 -5.78 11.03 15.20
CA GLY A 96 -5.50 9.65 15.60
C GLY A 96 -6.53 8.64 15.06
N PRO A 97 -6.56 7.42 15.60
CA PRO A 97 -7.43 6.35 15.13
C PRO A 97 -8.91 6.69 15.26
N LEU A 98 -9.68 6.54 14.18
CA LEU A 98 -11.12 6.80 14.11
C LEU A 98 -11.85 5.65 13.43
N THR A 99 -13.12 5.46 13.78
CA THR A 99 -14.01 4.63 12.96
C THR A 99 -14.31 5.32 11.63
N THR A 100 -14.67 4.55 10.61
CA THR A 100 -15.01 5.13 9.30
C THR A 100 -16.18 6.12 9.39
N ALA A 101 -17.13 5.88 10.30
CA ALA A 101 -18.26 6.77 10.52
C ALA A 101 -17.86 8.11 11.16
N GLU A 102 -16.95 8.07 12.14
CA GLU A 102 -16.41 9.28 12.76
C GLU A 102 -15.57 10.08 11.76
N LEU A 103 -14.78 9.39 10.96
CA LEU A 103 -13.98 10.01 9.91
C LEU A 103 -14.85 10.70 8.86
N ALA A 104 -15.93 10.05 8.41
CA ALA A 104 -16.89 10.63 7.47
C ALA A 104 -17.51 11.92 8.01
N ARG A 105 -17.93 11.90 9.27
CA ARG A 105 -18.46 13.12 9.95
C ARG A 105 -17.43 14.23 10.07
N LYS A 106 -16.17 13.90 10.41
CA LYS A 106 -15.10 14.91 10.52
C LYS A 106 -14.68 15.52 9.17
N LEU A 107 -14.86 14.76 8.09
CA LEU A 107 -14.57 15.23 6.73
C LEU A 107 -15.79 15.87 6.07
N ASP A 108 -16.97 15.86 6.73
CA ASP A 108 -18.25 16.28 6.15
C ASP A 108 -18.51 15.62 4.79
N ARG A 109 -18.32 14.28 4.76
CA ARG A 109 -18.44 13.46 3.56
C ARG A 109 -19.35 12.26 3.79
N ASP A 110 -19.94 11.81 2.71
CA ASP A 110 -20.76 10.59 2.70
C ASP A 110 -19.97 9.37 3.17
N TYR A 111 -20.58 8.59 4.09
CA TYR A 111 -19.97 7.39 4.67
C TYR A 111 -19.50 6.38 3.60
N LYS A 112 -20.33 6.14 2.57
CA LYS A 112 -20.05 5.15 1.53
C LYS A 112 -18.79 5.52 0.74
N ASN A 113 -18.63 6.83 0.45
CA ASN A 113 -17.45 7.32 -0.26
C ASN A 113 -16.20 7.23 0.62
N VAL A 114 -16.29 7.59 1.90
CA VAL A 114 -15.16 7.48 2.83
C VAL A 114 -14.79 6.02 3.07
N HIS A 115 -15.77 5.13 3.16
CA HIS A 115 -15.52 3.69 3.29
C HIS A 115 -14.77 3.13 2.08
N ALA A 116 -15.15 3.52 0.87
CA ALA A 116 -14.47 3.13 -0.35
C ALA A 116 -13.03 3.69 -0.43
N ASP A 117 -12.84 4.94 0.00
CA ASP A 117 -11.51 5.57 0.06
C ASP A 117 -10.59 4.87 1.08
N VAL A 118 -11.11 4.53 2.25
CA VAL A 118 -10.37 3.76 3.26
C VAL A 118 -10.00 2.38 2.74
N ALA A 119 -10.91 1.67 2.07
CA ALA A 119 -10.61 0.37 1.48
C ALA A 119 -9.48 0.47 0.44
N ALA A 120 -9.57 1.43 -0.48
CA ALA A 120 -8.54 1.65 -1.49
C ALA A 120 -7.17 2.01 -0.87
N LEU A 121 -7.14 2.90 0.11
CA LEU A 121 -5.89 3.27 0.80
C LEU A 121 -5.30 2.12 1.63
N SER A 122 -6.13 1.22 2.15
CA SER A 122 -5.68 0.03 2.88
C SER A 122 -4.99 -0.97 1.96
N GLU A 123 -5.47 -1.13 0.73
CA GLU A 123 -4.82 -1.99 -0.28
C GLU A 123 -3.39 -1.52 -0.60
N TRP A 124 -3.15 -0.22 -0.52
CA TRP A 124 -1.86 0.40 -0.78
C TRP A 124 -1.07 0.72 0.48
N LEU A 125 -1.43 0.13 1.61
CA LEU A 125 -0.76 0.26 2.90
C LEU A 125 -0.71 1.68 3.48
N ALA A 126 -1.37 2.65 2.86
CA ALA A 126 -1.36 4.04 3.32
C ALA A 126 -2.10 4.22 4.65
N VAL A 127 -3.15 3.44 4.87
CA VAL A 127 -3.87 3.35 6.14
C VAL A 127 -4.01 1.90 6.57
N GLN A 128 -4.17 1.68 7.86
CA GLN A 128 -4.41 0.35 8.42
C GLN A 128 -5.66 0.37 9.29
N ARG A 129 -6.32 -0.77 9.36
CA ARG A 129 -7.44 -1.00 10.26
C ARG A 129 -6.96 -1.81 11.46
N ALA A 130 -7.20 -1.29 12.65
CA ALA A 130 -6.92 -1.99 13.90
C ALA A 130 -7.99 -3.07 14.18
N GLU A 131 -7.73 -3.93 15.15
CA GLU A 131 -8.66 -5.02 15.54
C GLU A 131 -10.00 -4.51 16.05
N ASP A 132 -10.02 -3.32 16.64
CA ASP A 132 -11.23 -2.63 17.12
C ASP A 132 -12.03 -1.96 15.98
N GLY A 133 -11.61 -2.13 14.71
CA GLY A 133 -12.25 -1.57 13.54
C GLY A 133 -11.90 -0.11 13.24
N ARG A 134 -11.09 0.54 14.06
CA ARG A 134 -10.62 1.90 13.81
C ARG A 134 -9.56 1.93 12.73
N VAL A 135 -9.56 3.01 11.98
CA VAL A 135 -8.58 3.26 10.90
C VAL A 135 -7.54 4.24 11.41
N HIS A 136 -6.29 4.00 11.10
CA HIS A 136 -5.18 4.87 11.45
C HIS A 136 -4.11 4.89 10.38
N VAL A 137 -3.25 5.90 10.42
CA VAL A 137 -2.04 6.00 9.58
C VAL A 137 -0.85 5.55 10.40
N PRO A 138 -0.23 4.40 10.07
CA PRO A 138 0.88 3.86 10.86
C PRO A 138 2.22 4.56 10.57
N TRP A 139 2.26 5.42 9.54
CA TRP A 139 3.48 6.03 9.05
C TRP A 139 3.78 7.37 9.70
N SER A 140 5.05 7.60 10.02
CA SER A 140 5.54 8.93 10.43
C SER A 140 5.56 9.91 9.26
N ALA A 141 5.83 9.41 8.06
CA ALA A 141 5.80 10.17 6.80
C ALA A 141 5.42 9.26 5.63
N ILE A 142 4.87 9.85 4.59
CA ILE A 142 4.70 9.23 3.28
C ILE A 142 5.55 10.05 2.31
N VAL A 143 6.55 9.41 1.70
CA VAL A 143 7.46 10.03 0.74
C VAL A 143 7.09 9.55 -0.65
N VAL A 144 6.83 10.49 -1.55
CA VAL A 144 6.53 10.19 -2.95
C VAL A 144 7.75 10.53 -3.79
N ASP A 145 8.33 9.53 -4.43
CA ASP A 145 9.47 9.66 -5.34
C ASP A 145 8.99 9.37 -6.77
N MET A 146 8.96 10.40 -7.59
CA MET A 146 8.57 10.31 -8.99
C MET A 146 9.78 10.55 -9.89
N LYS A 147 10.14 9.54 -10.67
CA LYS A 147 11.17 9.67 -11.70
C LYS A 147 10.52 10.01 -13.03
N LEU A 148 10.88 11.14 -13.59
CA LEU A 148 10.48 11.48 -14.94
C LEU A 148 11.28 10.65 -15.95
N PRO A 149 10.63 10.06 -16.98
CA PRO A 149 11.35 9.35 -18.01
C PRO A 149 12.27 10.32 -18.76
N ASN A 150 13.55 9.99 -18.77
CA ASN A 150 14.53 10.78 -19.53
C ASN A 150 14.34 10.47 -21.02
N ARG A 151 13.69 11.34 -21.76
CA ARG A 151 13.49 11.23 -23.22
C ARG A 151 14.72 11.63 -24.04
N LEU A 152 15.85 11.91 -23.39
CA LEU A 152 17.07 12.36 -24.07
C LEU A 152 18.04 11.21 -24.44
N ALA A 153 17.61 9.95 -24.34
CA ALA A 153 18.32 8.81 -24.87
C ALA A 153 17.60 8.30 -26.13
N ALA A 154 17.67 9.08 -27.18
CA ALA A 154 17.42 8.60 -28.53
C ALA A 154 18.74 8.57 -29.28
#